data_38382343ebc3b7ab81beb454ce93a59c
#
_entry.id   38382343ebc3b7ab81beb454ce93a59c
#
_cell.length_a   1.000
_cell.length_b   1.000
_cell.length_c   1.000
_cell.angle_alpha   90.00
_cell.angle_beta   90.00
_cell.angle_gamma   90.00
#
_symmetry.space_group_name_H-M   'P 1'
#
loop_
_entity.id
_entity.type
_entity.pdbx_description
1 polymer ?
#
loop_
_entity_poly.entity_id
_entity_poly.type
_entity_poly.pdbx_seq_one_letter_code
_entity_poly.pdbx_strand_id
1 'polypeptide(L)'
;MTSPPRSTAEIIPVLDLMRGRVVRGIAGQRESYQPITSRLADSSDPLQIADAFAGQLGLDRIYLADLDAIENNQPAWNEIERLTGAGHRLMVDAGLRDVDRARELVERGVETVVAGLETVPGPELVRELVQAVGNETLVFSLDLKQGVPMAHPDAWSESTPIEIADSVIDAGVVRLIVLDLAGVGTGSGPPTLELCRRIRSRHDGIELITGGGIRGPQDISDATRAGADAVLVASALHDGSLLPD
;
A
#
# COMPACT_ATOMS: atom_id res chain seq x y z
N MET A 1 0.26 -2.72 32.61
CA MET A 1 0.19 -4.07 32.02
C MET A 1 0.86 -3.96 30.66
N THR A 2 1.98 -4.65 30.46
CA THR A 2 2.66 -4.66 29.15
C THR A 2 1.83 -5.52 28.19
N SER A 3 1.40 -4.94 27.08
CA SER A 3 0.75 -5.69 26.00
C SER A 3 1.63 -6.90 25.59
N PRO A 4 1.05 -8.04 25.20
CA PRO A 4 1.83 -9.17 24.72
C PRO A 4 2.69 -8.73 23.53
N PRO A 5 3.86 -9.37 23.31
CA PRO A 5 4.70 -9.06 22.15
C PRO A 5 3.88 -9.30 20.88
N ARG A 6 3.91 -8.31 19.95
CA ARG A 6 3.27 -8.41 18.63
C ARG A 6 3.96 -9.54 17.83
N SER A 7 3.18 -10.26 17.05
CA SER A 7 3.73 -11.16 16.03
C SER A 7 4.60 -10.37 15.03
N THR A 8 5.50 -11.03 14.35
CA THR A 8 6.26 -10.41 13.24
C THR A 8 5.27 -9.85 12.21
N ALA A 9 5.54 -8.63 11.72
CA ALA A 9 4.70 -8.00 10.72
C ALA A 9 4.56 -8.88 9.47
N GLU A 10 3.34 -8.98 8.95
CA GLU A 10 3.01 -9.68 7.71
C GLU A 10 3.72 -9.02 6.52
N ILE A 11 4.23 -9.82 5.57
CA ILE A 11 4.77 -9.30 4.31
C ILE A 11 3.64 -9.24 3.28
N ILE A 12 3.40 -8.06 2.74
CA ILE A 12 2.48 -7.83 1.63
C ILE A 12 3.32 -7.45 0.40
N PRO A 13 3.43 -8.32 -0.62
CA PRO A 13 4.13 -8.00 -1.85
C PRO A 13 3.44 -6.89 -2.62
N VAL A 14 4.23 -6.05 -3.27
CA VAL A 14 3.76 -4.89 -4.04
C VAL A 14 3.92 -5.14 -5.54
N LEU A 15 2.86 -4.83 -6.29
CA LEU A 15 2.86 -4.71 -7.75
C LEU A 15 2.58 -3.25 -8.12
N ASP A 16 3.60 -2.53 -8.56
CA ASP A 16 3.42 -1.24 -9.24
C ASP A 16 3.07 -1.51 -10.69
N LEU A 17 1.82 -1.25 -11.08
CA LEU A 17 1.31 -1.53 -12.42
C LEU A 17 1.31 -0.26 -13.27
N MET A 18 1.94 -0.29 -14.43
CA MET A 18 1.94 0.78 -15.42
C MET A 18 1.87 0.19 -16.83
N ARG A 19 0.92 0.65 -17.63
CA ARG A 19 0.71 0.19 -19.02
C ARG A 19 0.62 -1.34 -19.15
N GLY A 20 -0.09 -1.97 -18.20
CA GLY A 20 -0.29 -3.42 -18.15
C GLY A 20 0.94 -4.24 -17.78
N ARG A 21 1.99 -3.63 -17.23
CA ARG A 21 3.22 -4.27 -16.79
C ARG A 21 3.55 -3.92 -15.35
N VAL A 22 4.14 -4.87 -14.64
CA VAL A 22 4.77 -4.58 -13.35
C VAL A 22 6.05 -3.80 -13.59
N VAL A 23 6.20 -2.68 -12.90
CA VAL A 23 7.34 -1.79 -13.02
C VAL A 23 8.10 -1.66 -11.69
N ARG A 24 9.34 -1.21 -11.75
CA ARG A 24 10.13 -0.92 -10.56
C ARG A 24 9.92 0.52 -10.12
N GLY A 25 9.27 0.72 -8.97
CA GLY A 25 9.14 2.02 -8.32
C GLY A 25 10.46 2.53 -7.77
N ILE A 26 10.79 3.81 -8.06
CA ILE A 26 12.00 4.48 -7.55
C ILE A 26 11.63 5.89 -7.11
N ALA A 27 11.58 6.14 -5.80
CA ALA A 27 11.42 7.47 -5.18
C ALA A 27 10.29 8.35 -5.77
N GLY A 28 9.21 7.73 -6.30
CA GLY A 28 8.10 8.44 -6.92
C GLY A 28 8.43 9.11 -8.26
N GLN A 29 9.57 8.79 -8.91
CA GLN A 29 9.97 9.31 -10.22
C GLN A 29 9.36 8.46 -11.34
N ARG A 30 8.03 8.49 -11.49
CA ARG A 30 7.24 7.59 -12.33
C ARG A 30 7.67 7.59 -13.80
N GLU A 31 8.16 8.72 -14.32
CA GLU A 31 8.70 8.84 -15.70
C GLU A 31 9.95 7.98 -15.95
N SER A 32 10.64 7.57 -14.89
CA SER A 32 11.85 6.73 -14.97
C SER A 32 11.57 5.24 -14.79
N TYR A 33 10.32 4.85 -14.47
CA TYR A 33 9.99 3.48 -14.16
C TYR A 33 10.16 2.57 -15.38
N GLN A 34 10.76 1.40 -15.15
CA GLN A 34 11.00 0.38 -16.16
C GLN A 34 10.32 -0.93 -15.75
N PRO A 35 9.95 -1.79 -16.70
CA PRO A 35 9.46 -3.12 -16.38
C PRO A 35 10.39 -3.82 -15.39
N ILE A 36 9.79 -4.53 -14.41
CA ILE A 36 10.54 -5.19 -13.36
C ILE A 36 11.42 -6.31 -13.93
N THR A 37 12.62 -6.46 -13.39
CA THR A 37 13.42 -7.68 -13.50
C THR A 37 13.34 -8.41 -12.17
N SER A 38 12.93 -9.68 -12.19
CA SER A 38 12.67 -10.46 -10.99
C SER A 38 13.41 -11.78 -11.01
N ARG A 39 13.86 -12.24 -9.84
CA ARG A 39 14.36 -13.62 -9.67
C ARG A 39 13.23 -14.65 -9.56
N LEU A 40 12.00 -14.19 -9.29
CA LEU A 40 10.84 -15.05 -9.10
C LEU A 40 10.20 -15.48 -10.42
N ALA A 41 10.26 -14.62 -11.45
CA ALA A 41 9.69 -14.90 -12.78
C ALA A 41 10.47 -14.14 -13.84
N ASP A 42 10.67 -14.78 -15.00
CA ASP A 42 11.28 -14.17 -16.19
C ASP A 42 10.24 -13.38 -17.00
N SER A 43 9.53 -12.50 -16.31
CA SER A 43 8.39 -11.76 -16.86
C SER A 43 8.11 -10.49 -16.05
N SER A 44 7.43 -9.52 -16.69
CA SER A 44 6.78 -8.37 -16.04
C SER A 44 5.24 -8.41 -16.16
N ASP A 45 4.67 -9.54 -16.59
CA ASP A 45 3.23 -9.76 -16.59
C ASP A 45 2.73 -9.86 -15.15
N PRO A 46 1.69 -9.06 -14.74
CA PRO A 46 1.26 -8.99 -13.35
C PRO A 46 0.75 -10.33 -12.81
N LEU A 47 0.09 -11.16 -13.64
CA LEU A 47 -0.40 -12.46 -13.19
C LEU A 47 0.76 -13.43 -12.93
N GLN A 48 1.76 -13.48 -13.81
CA GLN A 48 2.92 -14.35 -13.61
C GLN A 48 3.73 -13.97 -12.37
N ILE A 49 3.84 -12.69 -12.07
CA ILE A 49 4.50 -12.21 -10.83
C ILE A 49 3.66 -12.57 -9.60
N ALA A 50 2.34 -12.37 -9.65
CA ALA A 50 1.43 -12.72 -8.55
C ALA A 50 1.44 -14.24 -8.27
N ASP A 51 1.39 -15.07 -9.33
CA ASP A 51 1.51 -16.53 -9.21
C ASP A 51 2.84 -16.95 -8.59
N ALA A 52 3.93 -16.25 -8.91
CA ALA A 52 5.22 -16.51 -8.31
C ALA A 52 5.27 -16.14 -6.82
N PHE A 53 4.65 -15.02 -6.40
CA PHE A 53 4.52 -14.67 -4.98
C PHE A 53 3.73 -15.73 -4.21
N ALA A 54 2.58 -16.15 -4.73
CA ALA A 54 1.76 -17.17 -4.07
C ALA A 54 2.42 -18.54 -4.07
N GLY A 55 2.93 -19.01 -5.22
CA GLY A 55 3.44 -20.37 -5.39
C GLY A 55 4.82 -20.61 -4.77
N GLN A 56 5.72 -19.61 -4.80
CA GLN A 56 7.09 -19.75 -4.30
C GLN A 56 7.26 -19.25 -2.87
N LEU A 57 6.48 -18.22 -2.47
CA LEU A 57 6.66 -17.56 -1.17
C LEU A 57 5.46 -17.72 -0.23
N GLY A 58 4.33 -18.25 -0.72
CA GLY A 58 3.09 -18.35 0.07
C GLY A 58 2.45 -16.99 0.37
N LEU A 59 2.72 -15.96 -0.45
CA LEU A 59 2.22 -14.60 -0.28
C LEU A 59 1.10 -14.37 -1.29
N ASP A 60 -0.15 -14.49 -0.86
CA ASP A 60 -1.35 -14.39 -1.70
C ASP A 60 -2.13 -13.06 -1.54
N ARG A 61 -1.87 -12.29 -0.48
CA ARG A 61 -2.38 -10.93 -0.26
C ARG A 61 -1.42 -9.94 -0.90
N ILE A 62 -1.86 -9.25 -1.96
CA ILE A 62 -1.00 -8.44 -2.82
C ILE A 62 -1.49 -7.00 -2.84
N TYR A 63 -0.60 -6.03 -2.60
CA TYR A 63 -0.87 -4.62 -2.87
C TYR A 63 -0.59 -4.31 -4.34
N LEU A 64 -1.61 -3.79 -5.04
CA LEU A 64 -1.53 -3.36 -6.43
C LEU A 64 -1.71 -1.85 -6.50
N ALA A 65 -0.66 -1.12 -6.90
CA ALA A 65 -0.75 0.28 -7.28
C ALA A 65 -0.98 0.39 -8.78
N ASP A 66 -2.18 0.78 -9.20
CA ASP A 66 -2.50 1.08 -10.61
C ASP A 66 -2.10 2.52 -10.93
N LEU A 67 -0.87 2.69 -11.40
CA LEU A 67 -0.28 4.00 -11.63
C LEU A 67 -0.98 4.78 -12.76
N ASP A 68 -1.53 4.09 -13.76
CA ASP A 68 -2.30 4.73 -14.84
C ASP A 68 -3.65 5.25 -14.29
N ALA A 69 -4.27 4.55 -13.33
CA ALA A 69 -5.47 5.03 -12.66
C ALA A 69 -5.18 6.22 -11.72
N ILE A 70 -4.11 6.12 -10.93
CA ILE A 70 -3.71 7.16 -9.99
C ILE A 70 -3.40 8.47 -10.73
N GLU A 71 -2.58 8.42 -11.79
CA GLU A 71 -2.15 9.62 -12.53
C GLU A 71 -3.18 10.13 -13.53
N ASN A 72 -3.75 9.21 -14.31
CA ASN A 72 -4.50 9.54 -15.51
C ASN A 72 -5.99 9.20 -15.41
N ASN A 73 -6.44 8.66 -14.27
CA ASN A 73 -7.80 8.15 -14.08
C ASN A 73 -8.19 7.07 -15.11
N GLN A 74 -7.22 6.21 -15.47
CA GLN A 74 -7.38 5.12 -16.45
C GLN A 74 -7.09 3.77 -15.80
N PRO A 75 -8.08 3.14 -15.12
CA PRO A 75 -7.87 1.88 -14.43
C PRO A 75 -7.57 0.72 -15.36
N ALA A 76 -6.66 -0.13 -14.93
CA ALA A 76 -6.27 -1.35 -15.61
C ALA A 76 -7.25 -2.50 -15.30
N TRP A 77 -8.54 -2.33 -15.64
CA TRP A 77 -9.59 -3.28 -15.30
C TRP A 77 -9.30 -4.72 -15.71
N ASN A 78 -8.74 -4.92 -16.91
CA ASN A 78 -8.44 -6.26 -17.41
C ASN A 78 -7.43 -6.98 -16.53
N GLU A 79 -6.39 -6.27 -16.06
CA GLU A 79 -5.35 -6.82 -15.20
C GLU A 79 -5.90 -7.12 -13.80
N ILE A 80 -6.72 -6.22 -13.26
CA ILE A 80 -7.39 -6.42 -11.96
C ILE A 80 -8.28 -7.67 -12.03
N GLU A 81 -9.14 -7.79 -13.06
CA GLU A 81 -10.03 -8.96 -13.23
C GLU A 81 -9.28 -10.27 -13.48
N ARG A 82 -8.15 -10.23 -14.20
CA ARG A 82 -7.28 -11.42 -14.39
C ARG A 82 -6.71 -11.89 -13.05
N LEU A 83 -6.26 -10.99 -12.21
CA LEU A 83 -5.68 -11.30 -10.90
C LEU A 83 -6.74 -11.80 -9.92
N THR A 84 -7.88 -11.12 -9.79
CA THR A 84 -8.99 -11.56 -8.92
C THR A 84 -9.58 -12.88 -9.40
N GLY A 85 -9.76 -13.04 -10.72
CA GLY A 85 -10.24 -14.29 -11.34
C GLY A 85 -9.30 -15.49 -11.16
N ALA A 86 -8.00 -15.25 -10.96
CA ALA A 86 -7.03 -16.28 -10.59
C ALA A 86 -7.01 -16.61 -9.09
N GLY A 87 -7.78 -15.88 -8.27
CA GLY A 87 -7.91 -16.13 -6.83
C GLY A 87 -6.92 -15.37 -5.96
N HIS A 88 -6.18 -14.41 -6.51
CA HIS A 88 -5.31 -13.56 -5.69
C HIS A 88 -6.12 -12.56 -4.87
N ARG A 89 -5.72 -12.35 -3.62
CA ARG A 89 -6.33 -11.42 -2.67
C ARG A 89 -5.71 -10.04 -2.87
N LEU A 90 -6.44 -9.14 -3.54
CA LEU A 90 -5.91 -7.84 -3.91
C LEU A 90 -6.30 -6.73 -2.93
N MET A 91 -5.31 -5.91 -2.59
CA MET A 91 -5.44 -4.59 -2.02
C MET A 91 -5.08 -3.58 -3.12
N VAL A 92 -6.09 -2.88 -3.69
CA VAL A 92 -5.89 -2.08 -4.92
C VAL A 92 -5.98 -0.59 -4.64
N ASP A 93 -4.92 0.13 -4.98
CA ASP A 93 -4.93 1.57 -5.18
C ASP A 93 -5.13 1.87 -6.68
N ALA A 94 -6.35 2.29 -7.02
CA ALA A 94 -6.72 2.71 -8.36
C ALA A 94 -7.15 4.20 -8.39
N GLY A 95 -6.55 5.01 -7.51
CA GLY A 95 -6.77 6.44 -7.46
C GLY A 95 -8.21 6.83 -7.17
N LEU A 96 -8.71 6.50 -5.98
CA LEU A 96 -10.09 6.81 -5.57
C LEU A 96 -10.31 8.32 -5.50
N ARG A 97 -11.30 8.80 -6.25
CA ARG A 97 -11.77 10.19 -6.27
C ARG A 97 -13.25 10.32 -5.95
N ASP A 98 -13.96 9.19 -5.91
CA ASP A 98 -15.39 9.08 -5.64
C ASP A 98 -15.72 7.67 -5.12
N VAL A 99 -16.97 7.51 -4.67
CA VAL A 99 -17.48 6.26 -4.11
C VAL A 99 -17.74 5.21 -5.20
N ASP A 100 -18.06 5.63 -6.42
CA ASP A 100 -18.44 4.70 -7.49
C ASP A 100 -17.25 3.85 -7.93
N ARG A 101 -16.04 4.43 -7.98
CA ARG A 101 -14.80 3.67 -8.23
C ARG A 101 -14.55 2.60 -7.15
N ALA A 102 -14.80 2.94 -5.88
CA ALA A 102 -14.61 1.98 -4.79
C ALA A 102 -15.60 0.80 -4.91
N ARG A 103 -16.85 1.07 -5.22
CA ARG A 103 -17.86 0.02 -5.47
C ARG A 103 -17.51 -0.85 -6.67
N GLU A 104 -17.08 -0.23 -7.78
CA GLU A 104 -16.68 -0.94 -8.98
C GLU A 104 -15.51 -1.91 -8.73
N LEU A 105 -14.51 -1.51 -7.93
CA LEU A 105 -13.42 -2.40 -7.52
C LEU A 105 -13.94 -3.61 -6.73
N VAL A 106 -14.82 -3.39 -5.75
CA VAL A 106 -15.41 -4.47 -4.95
C VAL A 106 -16.24 -5.42 -5.81
N GLU A 107 -17.06 -4.91 -6.73
CA GLU A 107 -17.86 -5.69 -7.67
C GLU A 107 -17.01 -6.57 -8.58
N ARG A 108 -15.76 -6.18 -8.88
CA ARG A 108 -14.77 -6.95 -9.64
C ARG A 108 -13.94 -7.91 -8.79
N GLY A 109 -14.31 -8.11 -7.53
CA GLY A 109 -13.69 -9.09 -6.63
C GLY A 109 -12.45 -8.60 -5.90
N VAL A 110 -12.17 -7.28 -5.88
CA VAL A 110 -11.11 -6.71 -5.06
C VAL A 110 -11.49 -6.83 -3.59
N GLU A 111 -10.62 -7.46 -2.79
CA GLU A 111 -10.85 -7.69 -1.35
C GLU A 111 -10.72 -6.39 -0.54
N THR A 112 -9.75 -5.56 -0.90
CA THR A 112 -9.46 -4.33 -0.19
C THR A 112 -9.24 -3.18 -1.17
N VAL A 113 -9.95 -2.07 -0.98
CA VAL A 113 -9.75 -0.86 -1.77
C VAL A 113 -8.92 0.15 -0.99
N VAL A 114 -7.97 0.79 -1.67
CA VAL A 114 -7.07 1.77 -1.06
C VAL A 114 -7.48 3.19 -1.45
N ALA A 115 -7.69 4.02 -0.44
CA ALA A 115 -7.92 5.45 -0.59
C ALA A 115 -6.61 6.20 -0.35
N GLY A 116 -5.90 6.58 -1.42
CA GLY A 116 -4.63 7.29 -1.35
C GLY A 116 -4.81 8.78 -1.07
N LEU A 117 -3.97 9.34 -0.19
CA LEU A 117 -4.01 10.75 0.19
C LEU A 117 -3.85 11.69 -1.03
N GLU A 118 -3.06 11.28 -2.03
CA GLU A 118 -2.82 12.08 -3.22
C GLU A 118 -4.06 12.24 -4.13
N THR A 119 -5.05 11.34 -4.00
CA THR A 119 -6.24 11.35 -4.87
C THR A 119 -7.55 11.66 -4.15
N VAL A 120 -7.60 11.43 -2.83
CA VAL A 120 -8.80 11.69 -2.01
C VAL A 120 -8.88 13.17 -1.64
N PRO A 121 -9.97 13.88 -2.01
CA PRO A 121 -10.10 15.32 -1.84
C PRO A 121 -10.48 15.77 -0.41
N GLY A 122 -10.34 14.93 0.60
CA GLY A 122 -10.60 15.32 1.98
C GLY A 122 -11.24 14.22 2.83
N PRO A 123 -11.38 14.44 4.15
CA PRO A 123 -11.90 13.45 5.10
C PRO A 123 -13.40 13.15 4.90
N GLU A 124 -14.16 14.04 4.27
CA GLU A 124 -15.57 13.80 3.95
C GLU A 124 -15.72 12.62 3.00
N LEU A 125 -14.93 12.57 1.91
CA LEU A 125 -14.96 11.43 0.99
C LEU A 125 -14.49 10.15 1.69
N VAL A 126 -13.52 10.21 2.61
CA VAL A 126 -13.11 9.03 3.41
C VAL A 126 -14.31 8.47 4.18
N ARG A 127 -15.11 9.33 4.81
CA ARG A 127 -16.32 8.92 5.55
C ARG A 127 -17.37 8.29 4.62
N GLU A 128 -17.57 8.86 3.43
CA GLU A 128 -18.47 8.31 2.42
C GLU A 128 -17.98 6.94 1.91
N LEU A 129 -16.68 6.78 1.69
CA LEU A 129 -16.05 5.50 1.29
C LEU A 129 -16.24 4.43 2.37
N VAL A 130 -15.99 4.75 3.66
CA VAL A 130 -16.24 3.83 4.78
C VAL A 130 -17.71 3.39 4.81
N GLN A 131 -18.65 4.30 4.60
CA GLN A 131 -20.08 3.97 4.56
C GLN A 131 -20.46 3.10 3.36
N ALA A 132 -19.79 3.28 2.22
CA ALA A 132 -20.14 2.62 0.97
C ALA A 132 -19.61 1.19 0.86
N VAL A 133 -18.36 0.94 1.31
CA VAL A 133 -17.70 -0.36 1.15
C VAL A 133 -17.40 -1.05 2.48
N GLY A 134 -17.56 -0.36 3.61
CA GLY A 134 -17.24 -0.86 4.95
C GLY A 134 -15.78 -0.60 5.34
N ASN A 135 -15.56 -0.46 6.65
CA ASN A 135 -14.24 -0.13 7.21
C ASN A 135 -13.23 -1.30 7.10
N GLU A 136 -13.70 -2.54 7.03
CA GLU A 136 -12.85 -3.72 6.83
C GLU A 136 -12.38 -3.87 5.38
N THR A 137 -13.12 -3.29 4.42
CA THR A 137 -12.77 -3.32 3.00
C THR A 137 -11.91 -2.12 2.61
N LEU A 138 -12.00 -1.00 3.35
CA LEU A 138 -11.26 0.22 3.07
C LEU A 138 -9.94 0.27 3.84
N VAL A 139 -8.85 0.60 3.13
CA VAL A 139 -7.57 1.03 3.71
C VAL A 139 -7.31 2.46 3.27
N PHE A 140 -6.88 3.32 4.18
CA PHE A 140 -6.39 4.65 3.81
C PHE A 140 -4.86 4.63 3.69
N SER A 141 -4.31 5.18 2.61
CA SER A 141 -2.87 5.36 2.44
C SER A 141 -2.47 6.81 2.73
N LEU A 142 -1.72 6.98 3.81
CA LEU A 142 -1.06 8.23 4.19
C LEU A 142 0.27 8.34 3.43
N ASP A 143 0.18 8.90 2.23
CA ASP A 143 1.31 9.03 1.32
C ASP A 143 2.13 10.28 1.63
N LEU A 144 3.43 10.09 1.80
CA LEU A 144 4.39 11.12 2.13
C LEU A 144 5.47 11.21 1.06
N LYS A 145 6.10 12.36 0.98
CA LYS A 145 7.36 12.58 0.25
C LYS A 145 8.32 13.36 1.14
N GLN A 146 9.39 12.71 1.59
CA GLN A 146 10.35 13.26 2.55
C GLN A 146 9.68 13.76 3.84
N GLY A 147 8.74 12.96 4.37
CA GLY A 147 7.98 13.25 5.58
C GLY A 147 6.84 14.28 5.42
N VAL A 148 6.66 14.85 4.23
CA VAL A 148 5.60 15.81 3.93
C VAL A 148 4.41 15.08 3.31
N PRO A 149 3.16 15.28 3.82
CA PRO A 149 1.96 14.70 3.23
C PRO A 149 1.77 15.10 1.76
N MET A 150 1.44 14.12 0.92
CA MET A 150 1.12 14.35 -0.49
C MET A 150 -0.36 14.70 -0.67
N ALA A 151 -0.88 15.54 0.21
CA ALA A 151 -2.25 16.00 0.16
C ALA A 151 -2.41 17.16 -0.82
N HIS A 152 -3.59 17.25 -1.45
CA HIS A 152 -3.94 18.44 -2.21
C HIS A 152 -4.11 19.64 -1.24
N PRO A 153 -3.41 20.78 -1.43
CA PRO A 153 -3.33 21.85 -0.44
C PRO A 153 -4.69 22.42 0.01
N ASP A 154 -5.67 22.45 -0.91
CA ASP A 154 -6.98 23.05 -0.67
C ASP A 154 -8.02 22.02 -0.17
N ALA A 155 -7.64 20.74 -0.06
CA ALA A 155 -8.56 19.64 0.21
C ALA A 155 -8.49 19.17 1.68
N TRP A 156 -7.36 19.38 2.34
CA TRP A 156 -7.11 18.96 3.71
C TRP A 156 -6.79 20.16 4.56
N SER A 157 -7.51 20.34 5.68
CA SER A 157 -7.23 21.38 6.69
C SER A 157 -6.04 20.99 7.57
N GLU A 158 -5.80 19.70 7.70
CA GLU A 158 -4.72 19.10 8.46
C GLU A 158 -3.39 19.27 7.71
N SER A 159 -2.36 19.70 8.41
CA SER A 159 -1.05 20.00 7.82
C SER A 159 0.03 19.00 8.16
N THR A 160 -0.16 18.19 9.21
CA THR A 160 0.83 17.21 9.65
C THR A 160 0.35 15.77 9.38
N PRO A 161 1.27 14.82 9.14
CA PRO A 161 0.91 13.41 8.94
C PRO A 161 0.08 12.84 10.10
N ILE A 162 0.33 13.24 11.32
CA ILE A 162 -0.37 12.74 12.50
C ILE A 162 -1.81 13.27 12.58
N GLU A 163 -2.03 14.54 12.24
CA GLU A 163 -3.36 15.14 12.20
C GLU A 163 -4.22 14.51 11.11
N ILE A 164 -3.64 14.23 9.93
CA ILE A 164 -4.34 13.51 8.86
C ILE A 164 -4.70 12.09 9.32
N ALA A 165 -3.76 11.37 9.97
CA ALA A 165 -4.04 10.04 10.50
C ALA A 165 -5.19 10.08 11.53
N ASP A 166 -5.17 11.03 12.46
CA ASP A 166 -6.24 11.22 13.45
C ASP A 166 -7.59 11.47 12.75
N SER A 167 -7.61 12.37 11.76
CA SER A 167 -8.83 12.76 11.02
C SER A 167 -9.47 11.59 10.25
N VAL A 168 -8.67 10.75 9.59
CA VAL A 168 -9.20 9.60 8.84
C VAL A 168 -9.64 8.46 9.77
N ILE A 169 -8.98 8.27 10.90
CA ILE A 169 -9.40 7.29 11.92
C ILE A 169 -10.72 7.75 12.55
N ASP A 170 -10.89 9.04 12.85
CA ASP A 170 -12.14 9.62 13.33
C ASP A 170 -13.26 9.53 12.27
N ALA A 171 -12.91 9.47 10.97
CA ALA A 171 -13.84 9.21 9.88
C ALA A 171 -14.27 7.73 9.78
N GLY A 172 -13.68 6.82 10.58
CA GLY A 172 -14.04 5.41 10.65
C GLY A 172 -13.05 4.44 10.01
N VAL A 173 -11.89 4.92 9.57
CA VAL A 173 -10.80 4.07 9.05
C VAL A 173 -10.21 3.23 10.18
N VAL A 174 -10.12 1.92 9.98
CA VAL A 174 -9.50 0.98 10.93
C VAL A 174 -8.22 0.34 10.37
N ARG A 175 -7.85 0.65 9.13
CA ARG A 175 -6.68 0.11 8.42
C ARG A 175 -5.93 1.25 7.74
N LEU A 176 -4.67 1.47 8.11
CA LEU A 176 -3.87 2.61 7.69
C LEU A 176 -2.52 2.16 7.11
N ILE A 177 -2.22 2.57 5.89
CA ILE A 177 -0.88 2.51 5.31
C ILE A 177 -0.16 3.83 5.62
N VAL A 178 1.11 3.76 6.01
CA VAL A 178 2.02 4.89 6.14
C VAL A 178 3.19 4.66 5.19
N LEU A 179 3.24 5.40 4.11
CA LEU A 179 4.21 5.23 3.04
C LEU A 179 4.93 6.55 2.74
N ASP A 180 6.26 6.53 2.70
CA ASP A 180 7.05 7.66 2.19
C ASP A 180 7.70 7.26 0.86
N LEU A 181 7.25 7.89 -0.22
CA LEU A 181 7.71 7.59 -1.58
C LEU A 181 9.20 7.86 -1.77
N ALA A 182 9.81 8.76 -0.98
CA ALA A 182 11.25 9.01 -1.05
C ALA A 182 12.08 7.77 -0.63
N GLY A 183 11.52 6.85 0.17
CA GLY A 183 12.14 5.59 0.57
C GLY A 183 11.99 4.47 -0.45
N VAL A 184 11.00 4.56 -1.36
CA VAL A 184 10.68 3.47 -2.28
C VAL A 184 11.83 3.19 -3.24
N GLY A 185 12.27 1.93 -3.30
CA GLY A 185 13.32 1.47 -4.22
C GLY A 185 14.73 1.98 -3.95
N THR A 186 14.94 2.78 -2.89
CA THR A 186 16.25 3.38 -2.58
C THR A 186 17.17 2.48 -1.75
N GLY A 187 16.62 1.46 -1.08
CA GLY A 187 17.39 0.60 -0.19
C GLY A 187 17.94 1.30 1.06
N SER A 188 17.27 2.37 1.53
CA SER A 188 17.70 3.14 2.71
C SER A 188 17.04 2.69 4.02
N GLY A 189 16.09 1.73 3.97
CA GLY A 189 15.22 1.36 5.05
C GLY A 189 13.95 2.25 5.13
N PRO A 190 12.93 1.84 5.89
CA PRO A 190 11.67 2.57 5.95
C PRO A 190 11.81 3.86 6.77
N PRO A 191 11.58 5.06 6.18
CA PRO A 191 11.70 6.33 6.89
C PRO A 191 10.53 6.62 7.82
N THR A 192 9.47 5.82 7.76
CA THR A 192 8.18 6.04 8.43
C THR A 192 8.11 5.52 9.87
N LEU A 193 9.16 4.84 10.38
CA LEU A 193 9.12 4.11 11.66
C LEU A 193 8.74 4.99 12.85
N GLU A 194 9.25 6.22 12.92
CA GLU A 194 8.90 7.13 14.03
C GLU A 194 7.44 7.59 13.96
N LEU A 195 6.94 7.86 12.77
CA LEU A 195 5.54 8.18 12.56
C LEU A 195 4.64 7.00 12.93
N CYS A 196 5.01 5.77 12.56
CA CYS A 196 4.29 4.56 12.96
C CYS A 196 4.21 4.41 14.49
N ARG A 197 5.31 4.65 15.22
CA ARG A 197 5.30 4.63 16.71
C ARG A 197 4.32 5.66 17.27
N ARG A 198 4.32 6.87 16.74
CA ARG A 198 3.44 7.95 17.17
C ARG A 198 1.97 7.63 16.89
N ILE A 199 1.65 7.12 15.69
CA ILE A 199 0.28 6.69 15.34
C ILE A 199 -0.15 5.55 16.27
N ARG A 200 0.67 4.52 16.44
CA ARG A 200 0.36 3.37 17.28
C ARG A 200 0.14 3.75 18.76
N SER A 201 0.89 4.72 19.27
CA SER A 201 0.71 5.18 20.65
C SER A 201 -0.62 5.89 20.91
N ARG A 202 -1.25 6.41 19.85
CA ARG A 202 -2.56 7.10 19.90
C ARG A 202 -3.72 6.17 19.53
N HIS A 203 -3.46 5.23 18.63
CA HIS A 203 -4.45 4.36 18.00
C HIS A 203 -3.96 2.91 17.99
N ASP A 204 -4.19 2.17 19.06
CA ASP A 204 -3.73 0.78 19.23
C ASP A 204 -4.63 -0.25 18.53
N GLY A 205 -5.88 0.12 18.24
CA GLY A 205 -6.91 -0.76 17.67
C GLY A 205 -6.96 -0.83 16.14
N ILE A 206 -6.09 -0.13 15.40
CA ILE A 206 -6.09 -0.15 13.93
C ILE A 206 -5.08 -1.17 13.38
N GLU A 207 -5.30 -1.68 12.17
CA GLU A 207 -4.23 -2.33 11.39
C GLU A 207 -3.31 -1.24 10.82
N LEU A 208 -2.03 -1.27 11.19
CA LEU A 208 -1.03 -0.34 10.72
C LEU A 208 -0.05 -1.02 9.77
N ILE A 209 -0.02 -0.56 8.54
CA ILE A 209 0.84 -1.07 7.47
C ILE A 209 1.88 -0.01 7.15
N THR A 210 3.12 -0.39 6.88
CA THR A 210 4.14 0.55 6.43
C THR A 210 4.97 -0.04 5.30
N GLY A 211 5.80 0.78 4.67
CA GLY A 211 6.64 0.32 3.54
C GLY A 211 7.60 1.39 3.07
N GLY A 212 8.14 1.17 1.86
CA GLY A 212 9.11 2.08 1.26
C GLY A 212 10.52 1.86 1.80
N GLY A 213 11.33 1.06 1.08
CA GLY A 213 12.74 0.85 1.41
C GLY A 213 13.06 -0.38 2.26
N ILE A 214 12.12 -1.31 2.49
CA ILE A 214 12.39 -2.60 3.16
C ILE A 214 13.42 -3.39 2.38
N ARG A 215 14.53 -3.78 3.04
CA ARG A 215 15.68 -4.48 2.44
C ARG A 215 15.80 -5.93 2.87
N GLY A 216 15.30 -6.25 4.06
CA GLY A 216 15.49 -7.57 4.64
C GLY A 216 14.80 -7.75 5.99
N PRO A 217 15.05 -8.89 6.67
CA PRO A 217 14.37 -9.25 7.92
C PRO A 217 14.56 -8.24 9.05
N GLN A 218 15.70 -7.52 9.07
CA GLN A 218 15.95 -6.51 10.10
C GLN A 218 14.98 -5.34 9.99
N ASP A 219 14.71 -4.84 8.77
CA ASP A 219 13.78 -3.73 8.55
C ASP A 219 12.33 -4.15 8.91
N ILE A 220 11.95 -5.41 8.65
CA ILE A 220 10.65 -5.97 9.07
C ILE A 220 10.55 -5.99 10.60
N SER A 221 11.62 -6.45 11.28
CA SER A 221 11.69 -6.44 12.75
C SER A 221 11.59 -5.02 13.31
N ASP A 222 12.25 -4.04 12.67
CA ASP A 222 12.19 -2.64 13.07
C ASP A 222 10.79 -2.04 12.87
N ALA A 223 10.11 -2.36 11.77
CA ALA A 223 8.73 -1.97 11.51
C ALA A 223 7.77 -2.58 12.55
N THR A 224 7.93 -3.89 12.87
CA THR A 224 7.15 -4.56 13.92
C THR A 224 7.32 -3.85 15.28
N ARG A 225 8.57 -3.51 15.65
CA ARG A 225 8.86 -2.76 16.89
C ARG A 225 8.33 -1.33 16.86
N ALA A 226 8.16 -0.75 15.69
CA ALA A 226 7.50 0.54 15.49
C ALA A 226 5.96 0.46 15.55
N GLY A 227 5.41 -0.75 15.70
CA GLY A 227 3.97 -0.98 15.84
C GLY A 227 3.25 -1.31 14.54
N ALA A 228 3.98 -1.58 13.45
CA ALA A 228 3.36 -2.06 12.21
C ALA A 228 2.90 -3.52 12.36
N ASP A 229 1.73 -3.82 11.82
CA ASP A 229 1.16 -5.16 11.73
C ASP A 229 1.53 -5.84 10.40
N ALA A 230 1.77 -5.03 9.34
CA ALA A 230 2.23 -5.52 8.05
C ALA A 230 3.22 -4.55 7.38
N VAL A 231 3.99 -5.05 6.41
CA VAL A 231 4.94 -4.28 5.61
C VAL A 231 4.75 -4.51 4.12
N LEU A 232 4.72 -3.41 3.35
CA LEU A 232 4.72 -3.44 1.90
C LEU A 232 6.15 -3.66 1.39
N VAL A 233 6.35 -4.70 0.59
CA VAL A 233 7.66 -5.08 0.07
C VAL A 233 7.62 -5.27 -1.45
N ALA A 234 8.48 -4.58 -2.16
CA ALA A 234 8.66 -4.72 -3.61
C ALA A 234 10.07 -5.28 -3.93
N SER A 235 11.06 -4.41 -4.05
CA SER A 235 12.39 -4.72 -4.59
C SER A 235 13.07 -5.90 -3.90
N ALA A 236 12.99 -6.02 -2.56
CA ALA A 236 13.66 -7.07 -1.79
C ALA A 236 13.10 -8.48 -2.07
N LEU A 237 11.87 -8.60 -2.57
CA LEU A 237 11.34 -9.88 -3.07
C LEU A 237 11.87 -10.19 -4.47
N HIS A 238 11.95 -9.18 -5.34
CA HIS A 238 12.38 -9.37 -6.73
C HIS A 238 13.89 -9.60 -6.87
N ASP A 239 14.71 -8.97 -6.04
CA ASP A 239 16.17 -9.12 -6.06
C ASP A 239 16.70 -10.32 -5.25
N GLY A 240 15.82 -10.95 -4.47
CA GLY A 240 16.13 -12.13 -3.67
C GLY A 240 16.62 -11.84 -2.25
N SER A 241 16.66 -10.59 -1.79
CA SER A 241 17.13 -10.23 -0.44
C SER A 241 16.23 -10.77 0.69
N LEU A 242 14.98 -11.12 0.35
CA LEU A 242 13.98 -11.73 1.26
C LEU A 242 13.53 -13.13 0.79
N LEU A 243 14.26 -13.75 -0.14
CA LEU A 243 13.96 -15.14 -0.50
C LEU A 243 14.55 -16.09 0.54
N PRO A 244 13.89 -17.22 0.84
CA PRO A 244 14.49 -18.30 1.60
C PRO A 244 15.72 -18.85 0.86
N ASP A 245 16.76 -19.23 1.62
CA ASP A 245 17.98 -19.88 1.09
C ASP A 245 17.68 -21.22 0.39
#